data_df5a04326cc4876f4ee9b65880763b4c
#
_entry.id   df5a04326cc4876f4ee9b65880763b4c
#
_cell.length_a   1.000
_cell.length_b   1.000
_cell.length_c   1.000
_cell.angle_alpha   90.00
_cell.angle_beta   90.00
_cell.angle_gamma   90.00
#
_symmetry.space_group_name_H-M   'P 1'
#
loop_
_entity.id
_entity.type
_entity.pdbx_description
1 polymer ?
#
loop_
_entity_poly.entity_id
_entity_poly.type
_entity_poly.pdbx_seq_one_letter_code
_entity_poly.pdbx_strand_id
1 'polypeptide(L)'
;MSHKPVYSITPVLLTEVEQIAALRERILAAAIQVPWIPALQKDTRIRNAHSSTAIEGNPLTLEQVRAIEEGREIPATARHARREVANYFAGLRFVEKNAQRNVITHAEVLKLHRIMAGEVMDQGMAGQYRTIRVRVGSYVAPPPERVRLMMSDLLEWWNKDAPKISPILSSAIVHHWFETIHPFADGNGRAGRMLSLWELYRRGFDNHHIFSIDEFYWEDRPSYYSALERVQQQNGDLTNWIEYSAVGLRLTLERVWSRIQKLTARSGKAKLVLRPKQEQLLHLLREHKALTPREIWDGIGVSKQGALDLLRPLIKAGLIRRIGTKKTGRYVLR
;
A
#
# COMPACT_ATOMS: atom_id res chain seq x y z
N MET A 1 -28.36 3.68 -13.39
CA MET A 1 -28.30 2.42 -12.62
C MET A 1 -26.91 2.32 -12.07
N SER A 2 -26.74 2.20 -10.76
CA SER A 2 -25.43 2.02 -10.12
C SER A 2 -24.81 0.72 -10.67
N HIS A 3 -23.70 0.83 -11.34
CA HIS A 3 -22.94 -0.33 -11.84
C HIS A 3 -22.41 -1.10 -10.63
N LYS A 4 -22.81 -2.35 -10.47
CA LYS A 4 -22.31 -3.22 -9.41
C LYS A 4 -21.23 -4.14 -10.00
N PRO A 5 -20.08 -4.29 -9.36
CA PRO A 5 -19.09 -5.26 -9.82
C PRO A 5 -19.65 -6.68 -9.75
N VAL A 6 -19.46 -7.44 -10.83
CA VAL A 6 -19.89 -8.84 -10.94
C VAL A 6 -18.68 -9.73 -10.69
N TYR A 7 -18.77 -10.62 -9.71
CA TYR A 7 -17.76 -11.63 -9.40
C TYR A 7 -18.35 -12.75 -8.53
N SER A 8 -17.65 -13.88 -8.50
CA SER A 8 -17.97 -15.04 -7.67
C SER A 8 -16.86 -15.29 -6.65
N ILE A 9 -17.24 -15.76 -5.47
CA ILE A 9 -16.27 -16.28 -4.48
C ILE A 9 -16.02 -17.74 -4.78
N THR A 10 -14.91 -18.02 -5.41
CA THR A 10 -14.49 -19.39 -5.75
C THR A 10 -13.72 -20.04 -4.60
N PRO A 11 -13.58 -21.38 -4.57
CA PRO A 11 -12.71 -22.07 -3.62
C PRO A 11 -11.24 -21.60 -3.72
N VAL A 12 -10.77 -21.25 -4.92
CA VAL A 12 -9.42 -20.71 -5.16
C VAL A 12 -9.28 -19.36 -4.47
N LEU A 13 -10.20 -18.43 -4.73
CA LEU A 13 -10.18 -17.10 -4.13
C LEU A 13 -10.26 -17.16 -2.60
N LEU A 14 -11.11 -18.06 -2.06
CA LEU A 14 -11.23 -18.23 -0.61
C LEU A 14 -9.90 -18.70 0.00
N THR A 15 -9.25 -19.69 -0.61
CA THR A 15 -7.93 -20.18 -0.17
C THR A 15 -6.87 -19.08 -0.19
N GLU A 16 -6.83 -18.27 -1.26
CA GLU A 16 -5.90 -17.14 -1.35
C GLU A 16 -6.15 -16.12 -0.25
N VAL A 17 -7.42 -15.75 0.01
CA VAL A 17 -7.78 -14.80 1.07
C VAL A 17 -7.36 -15.29 2.45
N GLU A 18 -7.54 -16.58 2.76
CA GLU A 18 -7.10 -17.19 4.03
C GLU A 18 -5.57 -17.15 4.19
N GLN A 19 -4.84 -17.52 3.12
CA GLN A 19 -3.37 -17.49 3.14
C GLN A 19 -2.83 -16.07 3.29
N ILE A 20 -3.42 -15.11 2.59
CA ILE A 20 -3.09 -13.69 2.70
C ILE A 20 -3.33 -13.19 4.13
N ALA A 21 -4.45 -13.51 4.74
CA ALA A 21 -4.76 -13.11 6.11
C ALA A 21 -3.74 -13.70 7.10
N ALA A 22 -3.41 -14.99 6.98
CA ALA A 22 -2.41 -15.63 7.83
C ALA A 22 -1.01 -15.03 7.68
N LEU A 23 -0.58 -14.74 6.46
CA LEU A 23 0.71 -14.09 6.17
C LEU A 23 0.74 -12.66 6.71
N ARG A 24 -0.32 -11.89 6.50
CA ARG A 24 -0.47 -10.54 7.03
C ARG A 24 -0.30 -10.50 8.53
N GLU A 25 -1.00 -11.35 9.27
CA GLU A 25 -0.90 -11.40 10.74
C GLU A 25 0.52 -11.78 11.21
N ARG A 26 1.17 -12.73 10.54
CA ARG A 26 2.59 -13.08 10.82
C ARG A 26 3.52 -11.89 10.61
N ILE A 27 3.33 -11.14 9.52
CA ILE A 27 4.13 -9.96 9.18
C ILE A 27 3.90 -8.86 10.22
N LEU A 28 2.65 -8.57 10.58
CA LEU A 28 2.30 -7.56 11.58
C LEU A 28 2.89 -7.93 12.95
N ALA A 29 2.76 -9.16 13.39
CA ALA A 29 3.33 -9.63 14.65
C ALA A 29 4.86 -9.55 14.68
N ALA A 30 5.53 -9.83 13.55
CA ALA A 30 6.98 -9.69 13.44
C ALA A 30 7.44 -8.23 13.37
N ALA A 31 6.71 -7.37 12.67
CA ALA A 31 7.05 -5.96 12.47
C ALA A 31 7.01 -5.15 13.78
N ILE A 32 6.24 -5.57 14.78
CA ILE A 32 6.17 -4.92 16.10
C ILE A 32 7.55 -4.91 16.82
N GLN A 33 8.44 -5.82 16.46
CA GLN A 33 9.68 -6.07 17.22
C GLN A 33 10.91 -5.34 16.67
N VAL A 34 10.83 -4.41 15.67
CA VAL A 34 12.02 -4.21 14.86
C VAL A 34 12.35 -2.77 14.45
N PRO A 35 13.61 -2.35 14.73
CA PRO A 35 14.16 -1.05 14.29
C PRO A 35 14.33 -0.92 12.76
N TRP A 36 14.08 -1.95 11.97
CA TRP A 36 14.26 -1.97 10.52
C TRP A 36 12.99 -1.67 9.70
N ILE A 37 11.82 -1.40 10.33
CA ILE A 37 10.61 -0.97 9.60
C ILE A 37 10.91 0.20 8.64
N PRO A 38 11.60 1.28 9.05
CA PRO A 38 11.90 2.38 8.14
C PRO A 38 12.72 1.95 6.90
N ALA A 39 13.63 1.00 7.08
CA ALA A 39 14.43 0.47 5.97
C ALA A 39 13.57 -0.37 5.00
N LEU A 40 12.65 -1.20 5.54
CA LEU A 40 11.69 -1.93 4.71
C LEU A 40 10.73 -1.00 3.97
N GLN A 41 10.21 0.02 4.65
CA GLN A 41 9.36 1.02 4.01
C GLN A 41 10.08 1.73 2.85
N LYS A 42 11.32 2.13 3.07
CA LYS A 42 12.15 2.74 2.03
C LYS A 42 12.37 1.78 0.85
N ASP A 43 12.76 0.53 1.11
CA ASP A 43 12.97 -0.47 0.05
C ASP A 43 11.66 -0.76 -0.71
N THR A 44 10.53 -0.84 -0.01
CA THR A 44 9.21 -1.03 -0.62
C THR A 44 8.81 0.15 -1.52
N ARG A 45 8.99 1.40 -1.07
CA ARG A 45 8.73 2.58 -1.91
C ARG A 45 9.57 2.59 -3.16
N ILE A 46 10.86 2.24 -3.05
CA ILE A 46 11.78 2.16 -4.19
C ILE A 46 11.30 1.11 -5.20
N ARG A 47 10.94 -0.10 -4.75
CA ARG A 47 10.42 -1.17 -5.61
C ARG A 47 9.09 -0.81 -6.24
N ASN A 48 8.19 -0.24 -5.47
CA ASN A 48 6.89 0.22 -5.95
C ASN A 48 7.05 1.26 -7.06
N ALA A 49 7.88 2.29 -6.83
CA ALA A 49 8.14 3.32 -7.83
C ALA A 49 8.82 2.74 -9.08
N HIS A 50 9.83 1.87 -8.91
CA HIS A 50 10.49 1.21 -10.03
C HIS A 50 9.49 0.38 -10.84
N SER A 51 8.79 -0.57 -10.20
CA SER A 51 7.92 -1.51 -10.91
C SER A 51 6.77 -0.81 -11.59
N SER A 52 6.09 0.11 -10.90
CA SER A 52 4.95 0.81 -11.47
C SER A 52 5.32 1.72 -12.66
N THR A 53 6.46 2.38 -12.62
CA THR A 53 6.92 3.21 -13.76
C THR A 53 7.49 2.35 -14.88
N ALA A 54 8.18 1.24 -14.57
CA ALA A 54 8.71 0.32 -15.55
C ALA A 54 7.62 -0.43 -16.34
N ILE A 55 6.45 -0.71 -15.72
CA ILE A 55 5.26 -1.22 -16.45
C ILE A 55 4.89 -0.28 -17.59
N GLU A 56 5.00 1.03 -17.38
CA GLU A 56 4.69 2.06 -18.38
C GLU A 56 5.87 2.36 -19.33
N GLY A 57 6.99 1.64 -19.17
CA GLY A 57 8.14 1.78 -20.08
C GLY A 57 9.25 2.68 -19.58
N ASN A 58 9.23 3.14 -18.33
CA ASN A 58 10.34 3.90 -17.75
C ASN A 58 11.61 3.01 -17.73
N PRO A 59 12.74 3.48 -18.31
CA PRO A 59 13.93 2.66 -18.49
C PRO A 59 14.87 2.61 -17.28
N LEU A 60 14.54 3.32 -16.19
CA LEU A 60 15.43 3.41 -15.04
C LEU A 60 15.53 2.06 -14.30
N THR A 61 16.76 1.70 -13.96
CA THR A 61 17.01 0.52 -13.13
C THR A 61 16.60 0.75 -11.68
N LEU A 62 16.38 -0.33 -10.94
CA LEU A 62 16.06 -0.26 -9.51
C LEU A 62 17.10 0.55 -8.71
N GLU A 63 18.40 0.44 -9.09
CA GLU A 63 19.47 1.19 -8.42
C GLU A 63 19.41 2.70 -8.73
N GLN A 64 19.04 3.07 -9.95
CA GLN A 64 18.81 4.47 -10.31
C GLN A 64 17.59 5.06 -9.59
N VAL A 65 16.51 4.29 -9.46
CA VAL A 65 15.33 4.66 -8.67
C VAL A 65 15.69 4.82 -7.19
N ARG A 66 16.55 3.95 -6.65
CA ARG A 66 17.12 4.08 -5.30
C ARG A 66 17.93 5.36 -5.15
N ALA A 67 18.78 5.69 -6.12
CA ALA A 67 19.56 6.91 -6.13
C ALA A 67 18.67 8.18 -6.07
N ILE A 68 17.55 8.18 -6.81
CA ILE A 68 16.57 9.28 -6.79
C ILE A 68 15.95 9.44 -5.39
N GLU A 69 15.52 8.35 -4.74
CA GLU A 69 14.95 8.42 -3.37
C GLU A 69 15.98 8.89 -2.34
N GLU A 70 17.26 8.63 -2.58
CA GLU A 70 18.38 9.06 -1.74
C GLU A 70 18.91 10.45 -2.06
N GLY A 71 18.32 11.14 -3.03
CA GLY A 71 18.77 12.46 -3.46
C GLY A 71 20.10 12.45 -4.22
N ARG A 72 20.56 11.28 -4.66
CA ARG A 72 21.79 11.13 -5.46
C ARG A 72 21.54 11.49 -6.92
N GLU A 73 22.53 11.95 -7.61
CA GLU A 73 22.45 12.25 -9.04
C GLU A 73 22.41 11.00 -9.90
N ILE A 74 21.67 11.08 -11.00
CA ILE A 74 21.65 10.11 -12.08
C ILE A 74 21.94 10.84 -13.42
N PRO A 75 22.32 10.13 -14.50
CA PRO A 75 22.65 10.75 -15.77
C PRO A 75 21.61 11.77 -16.25
N ALA A 76 22.08 12.91 -16.74
CA ALA A 76 21.23 14.02 -17.19
C ALA A 76 20.29 13.65 -18.35
N THR A 77 20.64 12.65 -19.15
CA THR A 77 19.84 12.13 -20.28
C THR A 77 18.52 11.50 -19.82
N ALA A 78 18.36 11.18 -18.53
CA ALA A 78 17.20 10.54 -17.96
C ALA A 78 16.21 11.53 -17.29
N ARG A 79 16.19 12.82 -17.68
CA ARG A 79 15.38 13.86 -17.01
C ARG A 79 13.90 13.51 -16.92
N HIS A 80 13.28 13.10 -18.00
CA HIS A 80 11.85 12.75 -18.05
C HIS A 80 11.58 11.52 -17.16
N ALA A 81 12.33 10.45 -17.34
CA ALA A 81 12.21 9.22 -16.54
C ALA A 81 12.45 9.47 -15.06
N ARG A 82 13.42 10.33 -14.72
CA ARG A 82 13.67 10.76 -13.33
C ARG A 82 12.49 11.53 -12.75
N ARG A 83 11.90 12.45 -13.52
CA ARG A 83 10.74 13.24 -13.08
C ARG A 83 9.55 12.32 -12.81
N GLU A 84 9.28 11.37 -13.70
CA GLU A 84 8.21 10.40 -13.53
C GLU A 84 8.34 9.60 -12.23
N VAL A 85 9.54 9.08 -11.93
CA VAL A 85 9.83 8.37 -10.68
C VAL A 85 9.68 9.28 -9.46
N ALA A 86 10.20 10.51 -9.52
CA ALA A 86 10.07 11.49 -8.42
C ALA A 86 8.60 11.84 -8.15
N ASN A 87 7.80 12.00 -9.20
CA ASN A 87 6.36 12.22 -9.12
C ASN A 87 5.64 11.01 -8.51
N TYR A 88 6.05 9.79 -8.86
CA TYR A 88 5.49 8.57 -8.27
C TYR A 88 5.78 8.50 -6.77
N PHE A 89 6.99 8.81 -6.33
CA PHE A 89 7.30 8.95 -4.90
C PHE A 89 6.45 10.02 -4.20
N ALA A 90 6.20 11.14 -4.86
CA ALA A 90 5.33 12.18 -4.32
C ALA A 90 3.87 11.69 -4.20
N GLY A 91 3.40 10.89 -5.17
CA GLY A 91 2.10 10.21 -5.12
C GLY A 91 2.00 9.22 -3.97
N LEU A 92 3.02 8.37 -3.74
CA LEU A 92 3.07 7.46 -2.59
C LEU A 92 2.98 8.22 -1.27
N ARG A 93 3.78 9.27 -1.09
CA ARG A 93 3.72 10.11 0.13
C ARG A 93 2.35 10.78 0.32
N PHE A 94 1.70 11.18 -0.77
CA PHE A 94 0.34 11.72 -0.72
C PHE A 94 -0.66 10.67 -0.23
N VAL A 95 -0.61 9.44 -0.75
CA VAL A 95 -1.48 8.33 -0.34
C VAL A 95 -1.22 7.93 1.10
N GLU A 96 0.04 7.76 1.51
CA GLU A 96 0.43 7.46 2.89
C GLU A 96 -0.12 8.51 3.88
N LYS A 97 0.03 9.80 3.56
CA LYS A 97 -0.48 10.90 4.40
C LYS A 97 -2.01 10.92 4.50
N ASN A 98 -2.70 10.42 3.49
CA ASN A 98 -4.16 10.40 3.40
C ASN A 98 -4.75 9.00 3.62
N ALA A 99 -3.97 8.04 4.11
CA ALA A 99 -4.39 6.66 4.33
C ALA A 99 -5.61 6.53 5.25
N GLN A 100 -5.76 7.43 6.22
CA GLN A 100 -6.88 7.42 7.18
C GLN A 100 -8.15 8.14 6.69
N ARG A 101 -8.20 8.55 5.41
CA ARG A 101 -9.41 9.20 4.89
C ARG A 101 -10.56 8.22 4.74
N ASN A 102 -11.70 8.56 5.32
CA ASN A 102 -12.92 7.75 5.23
C ASN A 102 -13.60 7.87 3.86
N VAL A 103 -13.46 9.02 3.20
CA VAL A 103 -14.11 9.32 1.92
C VAL A 103 -13.07 9.78 0.90
N ILE A 104 -13.09 9.15 -0.27
CA ILE A 104 -12.31 9.55 -1.44
C ILE A 104 -13.25 10.23 -2.42
N THR A 105 -12.89 11.42 -2.88
CA THR A 105 -13.68 12.23 -3.80
C THR A 105 -12.94 12.45 -5.14
N HIS A 106 -13.63 13.04 -6.10
CA HIS A 106 -13.00 13.48 -7.35
C HIS A 106 -11.78 14.38 -7.10
N ALA A 107 -11.85 15.26 -6.09
CA ALA A 107 -10.75 16.18 -5.77
C ALA A 107 -9.47 15.45 -5.38
N GLU A 108 -9.58 14.38 -4.58
CA GLU A 108 -8.42 13.57 -4.19
C GLU A 108 -7.83 12.81 -5.38
N VAL A 109 -8.68 12.20 -6.22
CA VAL A 109 -8.22 11.47 -7.42
C VAL A 109 -7.53 12.41 -8.40
N LEU A 110 -8.13 13.57 -8.68
CA LEU A 110 -7.55 14.60 -9.56
C LEU A 110 -6.25 15.17 -8.99
N LYS A 111 -6.18 15.36 -7.68
CA LYS A 111 -4.96 15.83 -6.99
C LYS A 111 -3.85 14.80 -7.06
N LEU A 112 -4.15 13.53 -6.79
CA LEU A 112 -3.19 12.43 -6.93
C LEU A 112 -2.62 12.38 -8.35
N HIS A 113 -3.50 12.37 -9.35
CA HIS A 113 -3.07 12.37 -10.74
C HIS A 113 -2.21 13.59 -11.09
N ARG A 114 -2.58 14.80 -10.64
CA ARG A 114 -1.77 16.01 -10.84
C ARG A 114 -0.36 15.89 -10.27
N ILE A 115 -0.22 15.26 -9.10
CA ILE A 115 1.08 15.02 -8.49
C ILE A 115 1.91 14.03 -9.33
N MET A 116 1.28 12.94 -9.80
CA MET A 116 1.97 11.86 -10.49
C MET A 116 2.30 12.17 -11.95
N ALA A 117 1.43 12.89 -12.63
CA ALA A 117 1.51 13.16 -14.05
C ALA A 117 2.05 14.57 -14.38
N GLY A 118 2.30 15.42 -13.39
CA GLY A 118 2.79 16.79 -13.60
C GLY A 118 4.13 16.80 -14.34
N GLU A 119 4.21 17.59 -15.43
CA GLU A 119 5.41 17.79 -16.25
C GLU A 119 5.94 16.51 -16.96
N VAL A 120 5.15 15.43 -17.02
CA VAL A 120 5.54 14.17 -17.67
C VAL A 120 4.45 13.62 -18.61
N MET A 121 3.40 14.36 -18.84
CA MET A 121 2.34 13.97 -19.78
C MET A 121 2.68 14.41 -21.21
N ASP A 122 2.45 13.50 -22.14
CA ASP A 122 2.54 13.83 -23.57
C ASP A 122 1.25 14.49 -24.09
N GLN A 123 0.10 14.21 -23.47
CA GLN A 123 -1.21 14.71 -23.88
C GLN A 123 -2.10 15.04 -22.67
N GLY A 124 -2.99 16.03 -22.87
CA GLY A 124 -3.96 16.43 -21.85
C GLY A 124 -3.37 17.29 -20.75
N MET A 125 -4.08 17.37 -19.63
CA MET A 125 -3.69 18.20 -18.48
C MET A 125 -3.67 17.36 -17.20
N ALA A 126 -2.58 17.45 -16.45
CA ALA A 126 -2.43 16.76 -15.19
C ALA A 126 -3.51 17.17 -14.17
N GLY A 127 -4.21 16.20 -13.61
CA GLY A 127 -5.29 16.43 -12.66
C GLY A 127 -6.61 16.90 -13.29
N GLN A 128 -6.83 16.62 -14.56
CA GLN A 128 -8.11 16.84 -15.24
C GLN A 128 -8.54 15.57 -15.97
N TYR A 129 -9.83 15.27 -15.93
CA TYR A 129 -10.37 14.19 -16.77
C TYR A 129 -10.24 14.54 -18.23
N ARG A 130 -9.99 13.52 -19.04
CA ARG A 130 -9.81 13.68 -20.49
C ARG A 130 -11.07 14.19 -21.19
N THR A 131 -10.84 14.98 -22.20
CA THR A 131 -11.86 15.45 -23.17
C THR A 131 -11.71 14.79 -24.53
N ILE A 132 -10.72 13.91 -24.68
CA ILE A 132 -10.39 13.18 -25.90
C ILE A 132 -10.71 11.70 -25.77
N ARG A 133 -10.92 11.02 -26.88
CA ARG A 133 -11.01 9.56 -26.93
C ARG A 133 -9.62 8.96 -26.76
N VAL A 134 -9.53 7.88 -26.00
CA VAL A 134 -8.28 7.14 -25.77
C VAL A 134 -8.49 5.66 -26.04
N ARG A 135 -7.41 5.00 -26.40
CA ARG A 135 -7.34 3.56 -26.66
C ARG A 135 -6.15 2.97 -25.92
N VAL A 136 -6.34 1.78 -25.36
CA VAL A 136 -5.30 1.02 -24.66
C VAL A 136 -5.19 -0.34 -25.34
N GLY A 137 -4.16 -0.55 -26.14
CA GLY A 137 -4.06 -1.74 -27.00
C GLY A 137 -5.29 -1.91 -27.90
N SER A 138 -6.03 -3.01 -27.74
CA SER A 138 -7.29 -3.29 -28.44
C SER A 138 -8.51 -2.60 -27.79
N TYR A 139 -8.42 -2.21 -26.52
CA TYR A 139 -9.51 -1.62 -25.75
C TYR A 139 -9.79 -0.18 -26.12
N VAL A 140 -11.05 0.12 -26.44
CA VAL A 140 -11.54 1.49 -26.63
C VAL A 140 -12.23 1.95 -25.35
N ALA A 141 -11.61 2.88 -24.64
CA ALA A 141 -12.17 3.42 -23.41
C ALA A 141 -13.50 4.16 -23.65
N PRO A 142 -14.37 4.30 -22.65
CA PRO A 142 -15.64 5.02 -22.77
C PRO A 142 -15.47 6.43 -23.35
N PRO A 143 -16.49 6.98 -24.03
CA PRO A 143 -16.42 8.32 -24.57
C PRO A 143 -16.20 9.36 -23.43
N PRO A 144 -15.47 10.46 -23.68
CA PRO A 144 -15.06 11.40 -22.62
C PRO A 144 -16.23 12.02 -21.86
N GLU A 145 -17.38 12.19 -22.50
CA GLU A 145 -18.60 12.75 -21.89
C GLU A 145 -19.13 11.87 -20.74
N ARG A 146 -18.83 10.57 -20.76
CA ARG A 146 -19.25 9.62 -19.74
C ARG A 146 -18.28 9.47 -18.58
N VAL A 147 -17.03 9.91 -18.75
CA VAL A 147 -15.95 9.70 -17.78
C VAL A 147 -16.33 10.22 -16.39
N ARG A 148 -16.83 11.46 -16.30
CA ARG A 148 -17.18 12.04 -15.00
C ARG A 148 -18.28 11.29 -14.29
N LEU A 149 -19.31 10.83 -15.00
CA LEU A 149 -20.40 10.04 -14.43
C LEU A 149 -19.87 8.68 -13.94
N MET A 150 -19.11 7.97 -14.76
CA MET A 150 -18.55 6.67 -14.40
C MET A 150 -17.58 6.75 -13.21
N MET A 151 -16.80 7.83 -13.12
CA MET A 151 -15.97 8.09 -11.94
C MET A 151 -16.81 8.40 -10.70
N SER A 152 -17.97 9.06 -10.84
CA SER A 152 -18.89 9.26 -9.72
C SER A 152 -19.46 7.92 -9.23
N ASP A 153 -19.85 7.02 -10.14
CA ASP A 153 -20.34 5.68 -9.81
C ASP A 153 -19.26 4.85 -9.10
N LEU A 154 -18.02 4.87 -9.60
CA LEU A 154 -16.88 4.22 -8.95
C LEU A 154 -16.66 4.75 -7.53
N LEU A 155 -16.60 6.07 -7.37
CA LEU A 155 -16.35 6.70 -6.07
C LEU A 155 -17.50 6.47 -5.08
N GLU A 156 -18.74 6.46 -5.55
CA GLU A 156 -19.89 6.13 -4.72
C GLU A 156 -19.79 4.69 -4.20
N TRP A 157 -19.55 3.72 -5.09
CA TRP A 157 -19.35 2.32 -4.71
C TRP A 157 -18.13 2.17 -3.78
N TRP A 158 -17.02 2.82 -4.10
CA TRP A 158 -15.78 2.74 -3.30
C TRP A 158 -15.97 3.24 -1.87
N ASN A 159 -16.80 4.28 -1.68
CA ASN A 159 -17.05 4.82 -0.35
C ASN A 159 -18.16 4.11 0.42
N LYS A 160 -19.16 3.56 -0.26
CA LYS A 160 -20.37 3.00 0.38
C LYS A 160 -20.38 1.46 0.45
N ASP A 161 -19.90 0.79 -0.57
CA ASP A 161 -20.03 -0.66 -0.73
C ASP A 161 -18.69 -1.40 -0.56
N ALA A 162 -17.59 -0.87 -1.03
CA ALA A 162 -16.26 -1.45 -0.82
C ALA A 162 -15.93 -1.70 0.66
N PRO A 163 -16.33 -0.85 1.64
CA PRO A 163 -16.14 -1.14 3.06
C PRO A 163 -16.81 -2.40 3.58
N LYS A 164 -17.81 -2.93 2.87
CA LYS A 164 -18.59 -4.12 3.27
C LYS A 164 -17.91 -5.43 2.85
N ILE A 165 -16.89 -5.38 1.99
CA ILE A 165 -16.16 -6.55 1.49
C ILE A 165 -14.68 -6.51 1.92
N SER A 166 -13.98 -7.61 1.71
CA SER A 166 -12.54 -7.70 2.00
C SER A 166 -11.73 -6.63 1.23
N PRO A 167 -10.75 -5.95 1.86
CA PRO A 167 -9.86 -5.01 1.18
C PRO A 167 -9.06 -5.65 0.04
N ILE A 168 -8.84 -6.97 0.07
CA ILE A 168 -8.20 -7.73 -1.00
C ILE A 168 -9.05 -7.64 -2.28
N LEU A 169 -10.37 -7.82 -2.15
CA LEU A 169 -11.31 -7.75 -3.26
C LEU A 169 -11.53 -6.31 -3.70
N SER A 170 -11.80 -5.41 -2.75
CA SER A 170 -12.12 -4.02 -3.09
C SER A 170 -10.96 -3.30 -3.77
N SER A 171 -9.71 -3.56 -3.39
CA SER A 171 -8.54 -2.99 -4.05
C SER A 171 -8.40 -3.46 -5.50
N ALA A 172 -8.62 -4.74 -5.77
CA ALA A 172 -8.62 -5.29 -7.12
C ALA A 172 -9.75 -4.72 -7.98
N ILE A 173 -10.96 -4.58 -7.41
CA ILE A 173 -12.13 -4.00 -8.10
C ILE A 173 -11.88 -2.52 -8.44
N VAL A 174 -11.40 -1.71 -7.48
CA VAL A 174 -11.05 -0.29 -7.70
C VAL A 174 -10.04 -0.16 -8.82
N HIS A 175 -8.99 -0.99 -8.83
CA HIS A 175 -7.97 -0.99 -9.86
C HIS A 175 -8.59 -1.24 -11.23
N HIS A 176 -9.25 -2.38 -11.42
CA HIS A 176 -9.82 -2.75 -12.72
C HIS A 176 -10.87 -1.76 -13.21
N TRP A 177 -11.77 -1.32 -12.34
CA TRP A 177 -12.83 -0.40 -12.72
C TRP A 177 -12.26 0.95 -13.16
N PHE A 178 -11.24 1.45 -12.44
CA PHE A 178 -10.52 2.65 -12.84
C PHE A 178 -9.83 2.50 -14.20
N GLU A 179 -9.15 1.37 -14.46
CA GLU A 179 -8.53 1.06 -15.76
C GLU A 179 -9.58 0.97 -16.88
N THR A 180 -10.76 0.43 -16.59
CA THR A 180 -11.88 0.37 -17.54
C THR A 180 -12.40 1.78 -17.89
N ILE A 181 -12.54 2.67 -16.91
CA ILE A 181 -12.95 4.06 -17.17
C ILE A 181 -11.87 4.81 -17.93
N HIS A 182 -10.62 4.57 -17.58
CA HIS A 182 -9.42 5.22 -18.15
C HIS A 182 -9.59 6.74 -18.20
N PRO A 183 -9.76 7.41 -17.04
CA PRO A 183 -10.32 8.75 -16.97
C PRO A 183 -9.39 9.88 -17.41
N PHE A 184 -8.10 9.61 -17.58
CA PHE A 184 -7.10 10.60 -17.95
C PHE A 184 -6.59 10.39 -19.38
N ALA A 185 -5.97 11.42 -19.95
CA ALA A 185 -5.34 11.31 -21.26
C ALA A 185 -4.04 10.49 -21.21
N ASP A 186 -3.35 10.50 -20.07
CA ASP A 186 -2.12 9.74 -19.79
C ASP A 186 -2.04 9.43 -18.28
N GLY A 187 -1.18 8.46 -17.88
CA GLY A 187 -0.90 8.12 -16.49
C GLY A 187 -1.97 7.30 -15.76
N ASN A 188 -2.93 6.73 -16.48
CA ASN A 188 -4.00 5.92 -15.87
C ASN A 188 -3.44 4.69 -15.15
N GLY A 189 -2.57 3.90 -15.78
CA GLY A 189 -2.02 2.69 -15.17
C GLY A 189 -1.33 2.96 -13.83
N ARG A 190 -0.48 3.99 -13.77
CA ARG A 190 0.16 4.43 -12.51
C ARG A 190 -0.88 4.88 -11.48
N ALA A 191 -1.90 5.62 -11.91
CA ALA A 191 -2.96 6.08 -11.01
C ALA A 191 -3.83 4.94 -10.51
N GLY A 192 -4.25 4.00 -11.36
CA GLY A 192 -5.06 2.83 -11.00
C GLY A 192 -4.37 1.94 -9.96
N ARG A 193 -3.09 1.63 -10.18
CA ARG A 193 -2.28 0.89 -9.20
C ARG A 193 -2.15 1.64 -7.88
N MET A 194 -1.93 2.93 -7.91
CA MET A 194 -1.85 3.77 -6.70
C MET A 194 -3.17 3.86 -5.94
N LEU A 195 -4.32 3.92 -6.63
CA LEU A 195 -5.65 3.92 -6.01
C LEU A 195 -5.97 2.56 -5.37
N SER A 196 -5.57 1.47 -5.99
CA SER A 196 -5.65 0.12 -5.42
C SER A 196 -4.85 0.01 -4.12
N LEU A 197 -3.62 0.53 -4.12
CA LEU A 197 -2.78 0.59 -2.93
C LEU A 197 -3.40 1.48 -1.84
N TRP A 198 -4.00 2.61 -2.22
CA TRP A 198 -4.70 3.48 -1.27
C TRP A 198 -5.86 2.78 -0.59
N GLU A 199 -6.63 1.95 -1.31
CA GLU A 199 -7.69 1.14 -0.69
C GLU A 199 -7.13 0.20 0.38
N LEU A 200 -6.02 -0.48 0.10
CA LEU A 200 -5.36 -1.35 1.10
C LEU A 200 -4.91 -0.56 2.34
N TYR A 201 -4.33 0.63 2.15
CA TYR A 201 -3.87 1.47 3.25
C TYR A 201 -5.04 2.00 4.09
N ARG A 202 -6.07 2.56 3.45
CA ARG A 202 -7.21 3.14 4.17
C ARG A 202 -8.03 2.11 4.94
N ARG A 203 -7.99 0.84 4.50
CA ARG A 203 -8.66 -0.28 5.16
C ARG A 203 -7.77 -0.94 6.23
N GLY A 204 -6.63 -0.35 6.54
CA GLY A 204 -5.69 -0.86 7.54
C GLY A 204 -5.10 -2.23 7.17
N PHE A 205 -5.09 -2.57 5.88
CA PHE A 205 -4.52 -3.83 5.43
C PHE A 205 -2.99 -3.81 5.53
N ASP A 206 -2.34 -2.68 5.19
CA ASP A 206 -0.90 -2.44 5.33
C ASP A 206 -0.62 -1.22 6.20
N ASN A 207 -0.66 -1.39 7.51
CA ASN A 207 -0.40 -0.32 8.47
C ASN A 207 1.07 0.12 8.51
N HIS A 208 1.97 -0.67 7.93
CA HIS A 208 3.40 -0.39 7.92
C HIS A 208 3.91 0.06 6.55
N HIS A 209 3.11 0.01 5.50
CA HIS A 209 3.46 0.36 4.13
C HIS A 209 4.73 -0.37 3.65
N ILE A 210 4.75 -1.70 3.81
CA ILE A 210 5.94 -2.54 3.59
C ILE A 210 5.80 -3.54 2.45
N PHE A 211 4.73 -3.49 1.66
CA PHE A 211 4.57 -4.34 0.47
C PHE A 211 3.98 -3.58 -0.71
N SER A 212 4.27 -4.08 -1.90
CA SER A 212 3.79 -3.55 -3.17
C SER A 212 3.46 -4.70 -4.11
N ILE A 213 2.27 -4.71 -4.66
CA ILE A 213 1.85 -5.69 -5.66
C ILE A 213 2.42 -5.36 -7.06
N ASP A 214 2.87 -4.13 -7.30
CA ASP A 214 3.34 -3.69 -8.62
C ASP A 214 4.58 -4.48 -9.08
N GLU A 215 5.40 -5.00 -8.13
CA GLU A 215 6.54 -5.86 -8.44
C GLU A 215 6.06 -7.17 -9.11
N PHE A 216 4.95 -7.74 -8.64
CA PHE A 216 4.35 -8.92 -9.28
C PHE A 216 3.82 -8.62 -10.68
N TYR A 217 3.14 -7.49 -10.87
CA TYR A 217 2.65 -7.07 -12.20
C TYR A 217 3.77 -6.78 -13.18
N TRP A 218 4.88 -6.22 -12.70
CA TRP A 218 6.05 -5.92 -13.51
C TRP A 218 6.80 -7.18 -13.96
N GLU A 219 6.96 -8.17 -13.10
CA GLU A 219 7.70 -9.41 -13.39
C GLU A 219 7.09 -10.21 -14.55
N ASP A 220 5.76 -10.17 -14.68
CA ASP A 220 5.04 -10.76 -15.80
C ASP A 220 4.00 -9.78 -16.37
N ARG A 221 4.52 -8.72 -16.98
CA ARG A 221 3.72 -7.67 -17.61
C ARG A 221 2.71 -8.19 -18.65
N PRO A 222 3.04 -9.16 -19.53
CA PRO A 222 2.07 -9.75 -20.45
C PRO A 222 0.88 -10.41 -19.74
N SER A 223 1.12 -11.20 -18.69
CA SER A 223 0.04 -11.81 -17.89
C SER A 223 -0.82 -10.78 -17.17
N TYR A 224 -0.22 -9.70 -16.67
CA TYR A 224 -0.96 -8.59 -16.06
C TYR A 224 -1.95 -7.94 -17.04
N TYR A 225 -1.50 -7.58 -18.24
CA TYR A 225 -2.38 -7.00 -19.25
C TYR A 225 -3.43 -8.00 -19.74
N SER A 226 -3.06 -9.27 -19.95
CA SER A 226 -3.99 -10.32 -20.31
C SER A 226 -5.08 -10.52 -19.25
N ALA A 227 -4.73 -10.42 -17.96
CA ALA A 227 -5.70 -10.53 -16.86
C ALA A 227 -6.71 -9.36 -16.86
N LEU A 228 -6.25 -8.13 -17.16
CA LEU A 228 -7.13 -6.97 -17.31
C LEU A 228 -8.09 -7.11 -18.52
N GLU A 229 -7.56 -7.53 -19.67
CA GLU A 229 -8.35 -7.67 -20.90
C GLU A 229 -9.38 -8.79 -20.81
N ARG A 230 -9.07 -9.88 -20.10
CA ARG A 230 -9.95 -11.06 -19.96
C ARG A 230 -11.30 -10.72 -19.34
N VAL A 231 -11.36 -9.76 -18.43
CA VAL A 231 -12.63 -9.30 -17.82
C VAL A 231 -13.61 -8.81 -18.88
N GLN A 232 -13.12 -8.09 -19.90
CA GLN A 232 -13.98 -7.60 -20.99
C GLN A 232 -14.50 -8.74 -21.86
N GLN A 233 -13.65 -9.74 -22.14
CA GLN A 233 -14.03 -10.95 -22.89
C GLN A 233 -15.07 -11.78 -22.13
N GLN A 234 -15.13 -11.63 -20.80
CA GLN A 234 -16.05 -12.32 -19.89
C GLN A 234 -17.26 -11.45 -19.47
N ASN A 235 -17.67 -10.51 -20.32
CA ASN A 235 -18.83 -9.65 -20.07
C ASN A 235 -18.75 -8.85 -18.76
N GLY A 236 -17.55 -8.51 -18.32
CA GLY A 236 -17.32 -7.72 -17.11
C GLY A 236 -17.23 -8.54 -15.81
N ASP A 237 -17.17 -9.87 -15.89
CA ASP A 237 -16.95 -10.73 -14.73
C ASP A 237 -15.50 -10.57 -14.21
N LEU A 238 -15.38 -10.07 -12.97
CA LEU A 238 -14.13 -9.76 -12.31
C LEU A 238 -13.48 -10.97 -11.60
N THR A 239 -14.11 -12.13 -11.59
CA THR A 239 -13.66 -13.27 -10.79
C THR A 239 -12.19 -13.60 -11.06
N ASN A 240 -11.82 -13.83 -12.32
CA ASN A 240 -10.43 -14.16 -12.69
C ASN A 240 -9.43 -13.05 -12.38
N TRP A 241 -9.84 -11.78 -12.52
CA TRP A 241 -8.99 -10.65 -12.17
C TRP A 241 -8.73 -10.56 -10.66
N ILE A 242 -9.78 -10.78 -9.85
CA ILE A 242 -9.65 -10.77 -8.38
C ILE A 242 -8.78 -11.93 -7.91
N GLU A 243 -8.93 -13.13 -8.49
CA GLU A 243 -8.05 -14.27 -8.21
C GLU A 243 -6.60 -13.97 -8.57
N TYR A 244 -6.34 -13.46 -9.77
CA TYR A 244 -5.00 -13.08 -10.22
C TYR A 244 -4.36 -12.04 -9.27
N SER A 245 -5.11 -11.02 -8.88
CA SER A 245 -4.66 -10.00 -7.94
C SER A 245 -4.41 -10.56 -6.54
N ALA A 246 -5.25 -11.49 -6.07
CA ALA A 246 -5.06 -12.16 -4.78
C ALA A 246 -3.79 -13.02 -4.79
N VAL A 247 -3.55 -13.81 -5.82
CA VAL A 247 -2.28 -14.55 -6.00
C VAL A 247 -1.08 -13.61 -5.95
N GLY A 248 -1.13 -12.50 -6.68
CA GLY A 248 -0.08 -11.49 -6.68
C GLY A 248 0.19 -10.88 -5.29
N LEU A 249 -0.87 -10.58 -4.56
CA LEU A 249 -0.77 -10.07 -3.19
C LEU A 249 -0.18 -11.10 -2.23
N ARG A 250 -0.58 -12.38 -2.31
CA ARG A 250 0.00 -13.46 -1.52
C ARG A 250 1.51 -13.60 -1.77
N LEU A 251 1.91 -13.70 -3.04
CA LEU A 251 3.32 -13.81 -3.42
C LEU A 251 4.14 -12.61 -2.93
N THR A 252 3.57 -11.42 -3.00
CA THR A 252 4.17 -10.20 -2.47
C THR A 252 4.39 -10.29 -0.95
N LEU A 253 3.40 -10.75 -0.20
CA LEU A 253 3.51 -10.93 1.26
C LEU A 253 4.52 -12.02 1.63
N GLU A 254 4.61 -13.12 0.88
CA GLU A 254 5.63 -14.16 1.06
C GLU A 254 7.05 -13.60 0.90
N ARG A 255 7.27 -12.73 -0.09
CA ARG A 255 8.55 -12.02 -0.29
C ARG A 255 8.89 -11.11 0.89
N VAL A 256 7.92 -10.35 1.37
CA VAL A 256 8.09 -9.50 2.56
C VAL A 256 8.43 -10.36 3.78
N TRP A 257 7.71 -11.45 3.99
CA TRP A 257 7.99 -12.38 5.08
C TRP A 257 9.40 -12.96 5.01
N SER A 258 9.84 -13.39 3.84
CA SER A 258 11.22 -13.87 3.62
C SER A 258 12.27 -12.79 3.93
N ARG A 259 12.03 -11.54 3.54
CA ARG A 259 12.93 -10.40 3.88
C ARG A 259 13.00 -10.18 5.39
N ILE A 260 11.85 -10.21 6.07
CA ILE A 260 11.77 -10.12 7.54
C ILE A 260 12.59 -11.21 8.21
N GLN A 261 12.41 -12.46 7.80
CA GLN A 261 13.15 -13.60 8.36
C GLN A 261 14.68 -13.44 8.19
N LYS A 262 15.14 -13.02 7.01
CA LYS A 262 16.56 -12.77 6.74
C LYS A 262 17.14 -11.64 7.62
N LEU A 263 16.39 -10.57 7.84
CA LEU A 263 16.80 -9.47 8.71
C LEU A 263 16.85 -9.89 10.18
N THR A 264 15.87 -10.67 10.63
CA THR A 264 15.85 -11.23 11.99
C THR A 264 17.01 -12.18 12.22
N ALA A 265 17.33 -13.05 11.27
CA ALA A 265 18.47 -13.97 11.37
C ALA A 265 19.82 -13.24 11.46
N ARG A 266 19.99 -12.14 10.69
CA ARG A 266 21.22 -11.33 10.71
C ARG A 266 21.41 -10.52 11.99
N SER A 267 20.33 -10.17 12.68
CA SER A 267 20.40 -9.32 13.88
C SER A 267 20.98 -10.03 15.12
N GLY A 268 21.14 -11.35 15.10
CA GLY A 268 21.69 -12.13 16.21
C GLY A 268 20.95 -12.01 17.54
N LYS A 269 19.87 -11.21 17.58
CA LYS A 269 19.07 -10.99 18.79
C LYS A 269 18.07 -12.13 18.91
N ALA A 270 18.10 -12.80 20.06
CA ALA A 270 17.11 -13.81 20.42
C ALA A 270 15.69 -13.32 20.12
N LYS A 271 14.87 -14.16 19.48
CA LYS A 271 13.44 -13.88 19.27
C LYS A 271 12.82 -13.54 20.63
N LEU A 272 12.49 -12.27 20.84
CA LEU A 272 11.67 -11.89 21.98
C LEU A 272 10.23 -12.28 21.61
N VAL A 273 9.78 -13.40 22.16
CA VAL A 273 8.37 -13.77 22.10
C VAL A 273 7.64 -12.87 23.09
N LEU A 274 6.83 -11.94 22.56
CA LEU A 274 6.04 -11.05 23.40
C LEU A 274 4.95 -11.86 24.12
N ARG A 275 4.75 -11.56 25.40
CA ARG A 275 3.59 -12.03 26.14
C ARG A 275 2.38 -11.15 25.80
N PRO A 276 1.13 -11.63 25.89
CA PRO A 276 -0.06 -10.84 25.54
C PRO A 276 -0.11 -9.47 26.21
N LYS A 277 0.28 -9.37 27.49
CA LYS A 277 0.35 -8.10 28.21
C LYS A 277 1.49 -7.16 27.73
N GLN A 278 2.54 -7.69 27.12
CA GLN A 278 3.58 -6.87 26.49
C GLN A 278 3.12 -6.29 25.15
N GLU A 279 2.34 -7.05 24.39
CA GLU A 279 1.69 -6.56 23.17
C GLU A 279 0.70 -5.44 23.50
N GLN A 280 -0.13 -5.63 24.51
CA GLN A 280 -1.05 -4.61 25.02
C GLN A 280 -0.30 -3.33 25.45
N LEU A 281 0.84 -3.47 26.14
CA LEU A 281 1.69 -2.32 26.52
C LEU A 281 2.22 -1.56 25.30
N LEU A 282 2.70 -2.27 24.29
CA LEU A 282 3.22 -1.64 23.08
C LEU A 282 2.10 -0.92 22.30
N HIS A 283 0.88 -1.49 22.31
CA HIS A 283 -0.30 -0.85 21.73
C HIS A 283 -0.63 0.47 22.45
N LEU A 284 -0.72 0.45 23.77
CA LEU A 284 -0.95 1.65 24.59
C LEU A 284 0.12 2.72 24.36
N LEU A 285 1.38 2.34 24.25
CA LEU A 285 2.47 3.28 23.96
C LEU A 285 2.39 3.90 22.55
N ARG A 286 1.78 3.21 21.59
CA ARG A 286 1.52 3.76 20.25
C ARG A 286 0.42 4.81 20.28
N GLU A 287 -0.66 4.54 20.99
CA GLU A 287 -1.81 5.44 21.10
C GLU A 287 -1.44 6.72 21.86
N HIS A 288 -0.75 6.58 23.00
CA HIS A 288 -0.48 7.69 23.92
C HIS A 288 0.91 8.32 23.75
N LYS A 289 1.73 7.83 22.81
CA LYS A 289 3.11 8.28 22.51
C LYS A 289 4.08 8.20 23.68
N ALA A 290 3.68 8.51 24.91
CA ALA A 290 4.50 8.45 26.12
C ALA A 290 3.65 8.16 27.34
N LEU A 291 4.01 7.16 28.15
CA LEU A 291 3.30 6.76 29.36
C LEU A 291 4.22 6.81 30.58
N THR A 292 3.67 7.27 31.70
CA THR A 292 4.31 7.15 33.01
C THR A 292 4.21 5.70 33.53
N PRO A 293 5.07 5.29 34.47
CA PRO A 293 4.92 3.98 35.10
C PRO A 293 3.51 3.70 35.64
N ARG A 294 2.84 4.69 36.21
CA ARG A 294 1.52 4.55 36.78
C ARG A 294 0.46 4.32 35.72
N GLU A 295 0.47 5.11 34.65
CA GLU A 295 -0.43 4.93 33.49
C GLU A 295 -0.26 3.53 32.85
N ILE A 296 0.96 2.97 32.87
CA ILE A 296 1.22 1.62 32.34
C ILE A 296 0.55 0.55 33.20
N TRP A 297 0.77 0.54 34.53
CA TRP A 297 0.19 -0.53 35.35
C TRP A 297 -1.33 -0.39 35.50
N ASP A 298 -1.87 0.84 35.51
CA ASP A 298 -3.30 1.09 35.53
C ASP A 298 -3.95 0.66 34.18
N GLY A 299 -3.34 1.01 33.04
CA GLY A 299 -3.86 0.69 31.71
C GLY A 299 -3.79 -0.80 31.32
N ILE A 300 -2.84 -1.56 31.89
CA ILE A 300 -2.67 -3.00 31.61
C ILE A 300 -3.32 -3.87 32.70
N GLY A 301 -3.74 -3.30 33.81
CA GLY A 301 -4.29 -4.04 34.94
C GLY A 301 -3.26 -4.97 35.59
N VAL A 302 -2.08 -4.42 35.95
CA VAL A 302 -0.99 -5.17 36.61
C VAL A 302 -0.47 -4.41 37.82
N SER A 303 0.17 -5.13 38.75
CA SER A 303 0.88 -4.48 39.87
C SER A 303 2.11 -3.72 39.37
N LYS A 304 2.63 -2.80 40.19
CA LYS A 304 3.88 -2.07 39.94
C LYS A 304 5.05 -3.03 39.59
N GLN A 305 5.18 -4.14 40.30
CA GLN A 305 6.20 -5.13 40.00
C GLN A 305 5.93 -5.86 38.68
N GLY A 306 4.67 -6.22 38.40
CA GLY A 306 4.27 -6.82 37.13
C GLY A 306 4.56 -5.92 35.94
N ALA A 307 4.33 -4.60 36.06
CA ALA A 307 4.70 -3.64 35.01
C ALA A 307 6.23 -3.58 34.77
N LEU A 308 7.04 -3.62 35.83
CA LEU A 308 8.49 -3.65 35.68
C LEU A 308 8.97 -4.95 35.00
N ASP A 309 8.35 -6.08 35.30
CA ASP A 309 8.69 -7.36 34.69
C ASP A 309 8.26 -7.43 33.20
N LEU A 310 7.21 -6.71 32.81
CA LEU A 310 6.83 -6.52 31.41
C LEU A 310 7.79 -5.57 30.69
N LEU A 311 8.21 -4.47 31.33
CA LEU A 311 9.05 -3.43 30.76
C LEU A 311 10.51 -3.87 30.53
N ARG A 312 11.11 -4.62 31.50
CA ARG A 312 12.54 -5.03 31.43
C ARG A 312 12.92 -5.74 30.12
N PRO A 313 12.21 -6.78 29.66
CA PRO A 313 12.52 -7.45 28.39
C PRO A 313 12.40 -6.51 27.19
N LEU A 314 11.41 -5.61 27.19
CA LEU A 314 11.17 -4.66 26.11
C LEU A 314 12.26 -3.58 26.05
N ILE A 315 12.75 -3.10 27.20
CA ILE A 315 13.88 -2.16 27.28
C ILE A 315 15.15 -2.87 26.81
N LYS A 316 15.42 -4.09 27.30
CA LYS A 316 16.60 -4.90 26.92
C LYS A 316 16.60 -5.20 25.40
N ALA A 317 15.44 -5.41 24.83
CA ALA A 317 15.27 -5.61 23.39
C ALA A 317 15.36 -4.29 22.58
N GLY A 318 15.40 -3.13 23.25
CA GLY A 318 15.45 -1.82 22.59
C GLY A 318 14.13 -1.39 21.94
N LEU A 319 13.01 -2.00 22.33
CA LEU A 319 11.68 -1.65 21.79
C LEU A 319 11.11 -0.40 22.44
N ILE A 320 11.44 -0.17 23.69
CA ILE A 320 11.03 0.99 24.46
C ILE A 320 12.25 1.61 25.15
N ARG A 321 12.18 2.89 25.41
CA ARG A 321 13.15 3.60 26.23
C ARG A 321 12.47 4.45 27.28
N ARG A 322 13.17 4.68 28.37
CA ARG A 322 12.74 5.62 29.40
C ARG A 322 13.33 7.00 29.07
N ILE A 323 12.50 8.03 29.13
CA ILE A 323 12.89 9.44 29.02
C ILE A 323 12.54 10.17 30.31
N GLY A 324 13.24 11.27 30.60
CA GLY A 324 13.03 12.07 31.82
C GLY A 324 13.84 11.60 33.03
N THR A 325 13.57 12.22 34.18
CA THR A 325 14.28 11.98 35.45
C THR A 325 13.69 10.80 36.24
N LYS A 326 14.27 10.49 37.40
CA LYS A 326 13.69 9.46 38.31
C LYS A 326 12.25 9.78 38.74
N LYS A 327 11.92 11.07 38.90
CA LYS A 327 10.57 11.53 39.36
C LYS A 327 9.59 11.74 38.20
N THR A 328 10.07 12.15 37.02
CA THR A 328 9.23 12.49 35.85
C THR A 328 9.42 11.53 34.68
N GLY A 329 9.95 10.33 34.93
CA GLY A 329 10.24 9.36 33.88
C GLY A 329 9.01 8.86 33.16
N ARG A 330 9.07 8.84 31.83
CA ARG A 330 8.07 8.25 30.95
C ARG A 330 8.71 7.19 30.06
N TYR A 331 7.89 6.27 29.59
CA TYR A 331 8.29 5.26 28.59
C TYR A 331 7.73 5.65 27.24
N VAL A 332 8.58 5.51 26.20
CA VAL A 332 8.23 5.78 24.80
C VAL A 332 8.71 4.64 23.92
N LEU A 333 8.07 4.42 22.80
CA LEU A 333 8.61 3.55 21.75
C LEU A 333 9.93 4.15 21.22
N ARG A 334 10.83 3.28 20.79
CA ARG A 334 12.14 3.70 20.27
C ARG A 334 12.12 3.81 18.76
#